data_a9217b0ffe4830575142a4714b4c5413
#
_entry.id   a9217b0ffe4830575142a4714b4c5413
#
_cell.length_a   1.000
_cell.length_b   1.000
_cell.length_c   1.000
_cell.angle_alpha   90.00
_cell.angle_beta   90.00
_cell.angle_gamma   90.00
#
_symmetry.space_group_name_H-M   'P 1'
#
loop_
_entity.id
_entity.type
_entity.pdbx_description
1 polymer ?
#
loop_
_entity_poly.entity_id
_entity_poly.type
_entity_poly.pdbx_seq_one_letter_code
_entity_poly.pdbx_strand_id
1 'polypeptide(L)'
;MIINELKQDILFVLSKILHPNIIHLNNQNNSKKFVLLSYITNPFRMSPNNSRFNHHSNKWECREMANIWLKHGYNVDVIDWNNAHFIPKRNYAIFIDIHANMERLTPFLKNSKKILHITGAHWKFQNTAETKRLSDLKSRRGFSLKPRRQVTPCNGIEYADCATILGNKFTQDTYAFSKKVLYPIHLSTSLLFPHYEKDFTKINKNYLWLGSTGMVHKGLDLVLEAFSQLPDYNLIVCGPVDMEKDFENAYFKELYQSSNIKTLGFVSLDSKDFLDTIQNTVGLIYPSCSEGQAGSVISCMHAGLIPIISYESGVDTGDFGCTLSENTIDAIIEAVISLSQKPTEELRIMSYKSWSYAREYHTREMFSKDYEDFVEKILNKTESF
;
A
#
# COMPACT_ATOMS: atom_id res chain seq x y z
N MET A 1 -19.50 15.79 -14.74
CA MET A 1 -18.52 15.06 -13.90
C MET A 1 -17.65 16.06 -13.13
N ILE A 2 -16.91 16.94 -13.78
CA ILE A 2 -16.00 17.94 -13.17
C ILE A 2 -16.67 18.86 -12.13
N ILE A 3 -17.90 19.32 -12.36
CA ILE A 3 -18.64 20.21 -11.44
C ILE A 3 -19.03 19.49 -10.13
N ASN A 4 -19.32 18.19 -10.19
CA ASN A 4 -19.62 17.40 -9.00
C ASN A 4 -18.36 17.08 -8.17
N GLU A 5 -17.22 16.92 -8.83
CA GLU A 5 -15.92 16.74 -8.15
C GLU A 5 -15.48 18.02 -7.44
N LEU A 6 -15.59 19.17 -8.14
CA LEU A 6 -15.27 20.48 -7.53
C LEU A 6 -16.18 20.79 -6.32
N LYS A 7 -17.47 20.46 -6.41
CA LYS A 7 -18.41 20.58 -5.29
C LYS A 7 -18.04 19.68 -4.11
N GLN A 8 -17.60 18.47 -4.39
CA GLN A 8 -17.14 17.55 -3.36
C GLN A 8 -15.80 17.99 -2.73
N ASP A 9 -14.90 18.57 -3.51
CA ASP A 9 -13.63 19.11 -3.00
C ASP A 9 -13.85 20.37 -2.14
N ILE A 10 -14.76 21.24 -2.54
CA ILE A 10 -15.17 22.41 -1.73
C ILE A 10 -15.85 21.96 -0.44
N LEU A 11 -16.75 21.00 -0.48
CA LEU A 11 -17.39 20.42 0.70
C LEU A 11 -16.36 19.71 1.62
N PHE A 12 -15.35 19.08 1.04
CA PHE A 12 -14.25 18.46 1.80
C PHE A 12 -13.37 19.51 2.48
N VAL A 13 -13.00 20.60 1.81
CA VAL A 13 -12.24 21.71 2.40
C VAL A 13 -13.07 22.42 3.47
N LEU A 14 -14.34 22.69 3.22
CA LEU A 14 -15.26 23.28 4.20
C LEU A 14 -15.48 22.35 5.39
N SER A 15 -15.52 21.04 5.21
CA SER A 15 -15.62 20.07 6.30
C SER A 15 -14.39 20.07 7.20
N LYS A 16 -13.20 20.30 6.67
CA LYS A 16 -11.98 20.47 7.47
C LYS A 16 -11.99 21.74 8.30
N ILE A 17 -12.62 22.80 7.82
CA ILE A 17 -12.72 24.09 8.53
C ILE A 17 -13.83 24.06 9.59
N LEU A 18 -14.93 23.37 9.34
CA LEU A 18 -16.14 23.38 10.17
C LEU A 18 -16.23 22.23 11.18
N HIS A 19 -15.40 21.19 11.07
CA HIS A 19 -15.45 20.04 11.97
C HIS A 19 -14.19 19.92 12.84
N PRO A 20 -14.36 19.54 14.10
CA PRO A 20 -13.24 19.34 15.00
C PRO A 20 -12.24 18.34 14.40
N ASN A 21 -10.94 18.59 14.60
CA ASN A 21 -9.84 17.73 14.14
C ASN A 21 -9.83 16.34 14.82
N ILE A 22 -10.94 15.96 15.47
CA ILE A 22 -11.12 14.71 16.22
C ILE A 22 -12.47 14.12 15.87
N ILE A 23 -12.50 12.82 15.63
CA ILE A 23 -13.74 12.02 15.51
C ILE A 23 -13.93 11.28 16.83
N HIS A 24 -15.09 11.43 17.45
CA HIS A 24 -15.47 10.73 18.68
C HIS A 24 -16.44 9.59 18.32
N LEU A 25 -16.06 8.37 18.63
CA LEU A 25 -16.89 7.18 18.47
C LEU A 25 -17.21 6.61 19.86
N ASN A 26 -18.49 6.57 20.21
CA ASN A 26 -18.92 6.11 21.50
C ASN A 26 -19.36 4.65 21.46
N ASN A 27 -18.91 3.89 22.43
CA ASN A 27 -19.42 2.55 22.69
C ASN A 27 -20.85 2.62 23.26
N GLN A 28 -21.70 1.67 22.90
CA GLN A 28 -23.10 1.62 23.35
C GLN A 28 -23.25 1.33 24.86
N ASN A 29 -22.22 0.81 25.51
CA ASN A 29 -22.26 0.32 26.89
C ASN A 29 -21.80 1.38 27.94
N ASN A 30 -21.79 2.68 27.62
CA ASN A 30 -21.33 3.76 28.49
C ASN A 30 -19.94 3.53 29.11
N SER A 31 -19.04 2.93 28.36
CA SER A 31 -17.68 2.64 28.79
C SER A 31 -16.92 3.91 29.18
N LYS A 32 -16.08 3.82 30.20
CA LYS A 32 -15.13 4.87 30.60
C LYS A 32 -13.71 4.64 30.02
N LYS A 33 -13.52 3.54 29.27
CA LYS A 33 -12.24 3.22 28.64
C LYS A 33 -12.17 3.84 27.25
N PHE A 34 -11.04 4.46 26.94
CA PHE A 34 -10.82 5.16 25.64
C PHE A 34 -9.58 4.65 24.94
N VAL A 35 -9.68 4.56 23.61
CA VAL A 35 -8.56 4.38 22.66
C VAL A 35 -8.34 5.70 21.93
N LEU A 36 -7.11 6.12 21.79
CA LEU A 36 -6.70 7.18 20.86
C LEU A 36 -6.11 6.50 19.61
N LEU A 37 -6.76 6.69 18.47
CA LEU A 37 -6.29 6.21 17.16
C LEU A 37 -5.79 7.39 16.31
N SER A 38 -4.49 7.52 16.19
CA SER A 38 -3.84 8.53 15.36
C SER A 38 -3.53 7.91 13.99
N TYR A 39 -4.48 8.01 13.06
CA TYR A 39 -4.36 7.48 11.71
C TYR A 39 -4.96 8.46 10.69
N ILE A 40 -6.17 8.25 10.22
CA ILE A 40 -6.86 9.15 9.28
C ILE A 40 -8.31 9.39 9.72
N THR A 41 -8.76 10.64 9.70
CA THR A 41 -10.15 11.01 10.08
C THR A 41 -11.12 10.96 8.91
N ASN A 42 -10.61 11.09 7.69
CA ASN A 42 -11.40 11.17 6.45
C ASN A 42 -12.43 10.03 6.29
N PRO A 43 -12.10 8.74 6.52
CA PRO A 43 -13.04 7.65 6.31
C PRO A 43 -14.33 7.78 7.14
N PHE A 44 -14.24 8.35 8.34
CA PHE A 44 -15.38 8.51 9.25
C PHE A 44 -16.35 9.61 8.83
N ARG A 45 -15.96 10.46 7.89
CA ARG A 45 -16.77 11.54 7.30
C ARG A 45 -17.34 11.17 5.95
N MET A 46 -16.96 10.02 5.40
CA MET A 46 -17.41 9.54 4.09
C MET A 46 -18.59 8.58 4.26
N SER A 47 -19.55 8.67 3.33
CA SER A 47 -20.53 7.58 3.20
C SER A 47 -19.82 6.29 2.76
N PRO A 48 -20.23 5.11 3.26
CA PRO A 48 -19.72 3.83 2.78
C PRO A 48 -19.85 3.62 1.25
N ASN A 49 -20.86 4.26 0.65
CA ASN A 49 -21.14 4.19 -0.79
C ASN A 49 -20.35 5.22 -1.62
N ASN A 50 -19.47 6.01 -0.99
CA ASN A 50 -18.64 6.96 -1.73
C ASN A 50 -17.55 6.19 -2.49
N SER A 51 -17.47 6.37 -3.82
CA SER A 51 -16.48 5.69 -4.66
C SER A 51 -15.04 5.90 -4.16
N ARG A 52 -14.73 7.10 -3.66
CA ARG A 52 -13.42 7.44 -3.09
C ARG A 52 -13.08 6.66 -1.82
N PHE A 53 -14.05 6.01 -1.16
CA PHE A 53 -13.80 5.18 0.02
C PHE A 53 -12.92 3.97 -0.33
N ASN A 54 -13.11 3.40 -1.50
CA ASN A 54 -12.38 2.22 -1.98
C ASN A 54 -11.10 2.55 -2.79
N HIS A 55 -10.73 3.83 -2.94
CA HIS A 55 -9.49 4.18 -3.67
C HIS A 55 -8.21 3.74 -2.95
N HIS A 56 -8.27 3.49 -1.64
CA HIS A 56 -7.14 3.01 -0.86
C HIS A 56 -7.65 2.18 0.31
N SER A 57 -7.03 1.02 0.56
CA SER A 57 -7.42 0.07 1.61
C SER A 57 -7.39 0.68 3.02
N ASN A 58 -6.45 1.58 3.30
CA ASN A 58 -6.28 2.21 4.61
C ASN A 58 -7.54 2.93 5.14
N LYS A 59 -8.44 3.38 4.25
CA LYS A 59 -9.68 4.03 4.67
C LYS A 59 -10.62 3.04 5.36
N TRP A 60 -10.76 1.86 4.75
CA TRP A 60 -11.55 0.79 5.34
C TRP A 60 -10.85 0.23 6.58
N GLU A 61 -9.56 -0.02 6.51
CA GLU A 61 -8.75 -0.56 7.60
C GLU A 61 -8.80 0.33 8.84
N CYS A 62 -8.64 1.65 8.70
CA CYS A 62 -8.75 2.60 9.81
C CYS A 62 -10.12 2.55 10.49
N ARG A 63 -11.22 2.44 9.71
CA ARG A 63 -12.56 2.27 10.27
C ARG A 63 -12.71 0.94 10.99
N GLU A 64 -12.19 -0.13 10.42
CA GLU A 64 -12.29 -1.46 11.01
C GLU A 64 -11.49 -1.57 12.29
N MET A 65 -10.28 -1.00 12.35
CA MET A 65 -9.52 -0.88 13.59
C MET A 65 -10.34 -0.20 14.70
N ALA A 66 -10.99 0.92 14.39
CA ALA A 66 -11.85 1.60 15.35
C ALA A 66 -13.06 0.75 15.75
N ASN A 67 -13.71 0.07 14.80
CA ASN A 67 -14.87 -0.80 15.05
C ASN A 67 -14.52 -1.96 15.98
N ILE A 68 -13.36 -2.59 15.80
CA ILE A 68 -12.89 -3.69 16.63
C ILE A 68 -12.71 -3.20 18.08
N TRP A 69 -12.08 -2.05 18.31
CA TRP A 69 -11.97 -1.49 19.66
C TRP A 69 -13.34 -1.14 20.28
N LEU A 70 -14.30 -0.64 19.46
CA LEU A 70 -15.68 -0.41 19.93
C LEU A 70 -16.35 -1.72 20.36
N LYS A 71 -16.20 -2.81 19.61
CA LYS A 71 -16.72 -4.14 19.96
C LYS A 71 -16.15 -4.65 21.30
N HIS A 72 -14.87 -4.37 21.56
CA HIS A 72 -14.21 -4.72 22.83
C HIS A 72 -14.52 -3.74 23.99
N GLY A 73 -15.52 -2.88 23.83
CA GLY A 73 -16.03 -2.05 24.90
C GLY A 73 -15.27 -0.74 25.14
N TYR A 74 -14.47 -0.28 24.21
CA TYR A 74 -13.78 1.00 24.28
C TYR A 74 -14.51 2.08 23.47
N ASN A 75 -14.47 3.33 23.96
CA ASN A 75 -14.72 4.49 23.09
C ASN A 75 -13.46 4.79 22.28
N VAL A 76 -13.60 5.33 21.07
CA VAL A 76 -12.46 5.61 20.21
C VAL A 76 -12.46 7.07 19.77
N ASP A 77 -11.39 7.76 20.08
CA ASP A 77 -11.10 9.08 19.52
C ASP A 77 -10.11 8.92 18.37
N VAL A 78 -10.48 9.41 17.18
CA VAL A 78 -9.62 9.33 15.99
C VAL A 78 -9.10 10.71 15.64
N ILE A 79 -7.80 10.81 15.42
CA ILE A 79 -7.12 12.01 14.92
C ILE A 79 -6.33 11.68 13.65
N ASP A 80 -6.03 12.70 12.82
CA ASP A 80 -5.10 12.51 11.72
C ASP A 80 -3.67 12.35 12.25
N TRP A 81 -2.90 11.42 11.68
CA TRP A 81 -1.52 11.11 12.08
C TRP A 81 -0.57 12.31 12.00
N ASN A 82 -0.88 13.30 11.15
CA ASN A 82 -0.12 14.54 10.99
C ASN A 82 -0.69 15.71 11.81
N ASN A 83 -1.64 15.44 12.72
CA ASN A 83 -2.17 16.47 13.61
C ASN A 83 -1.16 16.81 14.72
N ALA A 84 -0.26 17.75 14.43
CA ALA A 84 0.77 18.21 15.36
C ALA A 84 0.24 19.07 16.53
N HIS A 85 -1.01 19.53 16.48
CA HIS A 85 -1.61 20.44 17.46
C HIS A 85 -2.49 19.73 18.50
N PHE A 86 -2.84 18.46 18.26
CA PHE A 86 -3.64 17.71 19.23
C PHE A 86 -2.88 17.51 20.54
N ILE A 87 -3.57 17.77 21.66
CA ILE A 87 -3.12 17.46 23.03
C ILE A 87 -4.24 16.67 23.71
N PRO A 88 -3.93 15.50 24.32
CA PRO A 88 -4.91 14.70 25.03
C PRO A 88 -5.54 15.45 26.20
N LYS A 89 -6.89 15.50 26.27
CA LYS A 89 -7.65 16.12 27.38
C LYS A 89 -8.30 15.08 28.31
N ARG A 90 -8.08 13.79 28.03
CA ARG A 90 -8.58 12.66 28.83
C ARG A 90 -7.54 11.55 28.88
N ASN A 91 -7.77 10.59 29.78
CA ASN A 91 -6.94 9.38 29.83
C ASN A 91 -7.35 8.41 28.73
N TYR A 92 -6.37 7.83 28.06
CA TYR A 92 -6.54 6.76 27.10
C TYR A 92 -5.89 5.48 27.63
N ALA A 93 -6.62 4.37 27.61
CA ALA A 93 -6.05 3.08 27.98
C ALA A 93 -5.07 2.56 26.90
N ILE A 94 -5.42 2.83 25.65
CA ILE A 94 -4.65 2.43 24.48
C ILE A 94 -4.37 3.65 23.62
N PHE A 95 -3.14 3.74 23.10
CA PHE A 95 -2.75 4.74 22.11
C PHE A 95 -2.14 4.04 20.91
N ILE A 96 -2.72 4.27 19.73
CA ILE A 96 -2.28 3.70 18.44
C ILE A 96 -1.87 4.85 17.55
N ASP A 97 -0.70 4.76 16.93
CA ASP A 97 -0.22 5.74 15.96
C ASP A 97 0.50 5.04 14.81
N ILE A 98 0.60 5.74 13.69
CA ILE A 98 1.33 5.23 12.50
C ILE A 98 2.66 5.96 12.26
N HIS A 99 2.95 7.04 13.00
CA HIS A 99 4.12 7.88 12.72
C HIS A 99 4.62 8.69 13.93
N ALA A 100 4.75 10.00 13.79
CA ALA A 100 5.44 10.90 14.73
C ALA A 100 4.62 11.27 15.96
N ASN A 101 3.29 11.09 15.96
CA ASN A 101 2.48 11.34 17.15
C ASN A 101 2.81 10.36 18.28
N MET A 102 3.33 9.16 17.98
CA MET A 102 3.79 8.21 18.99
C MET A 102 4.83 8.85 19.93
N GLU A 103 5.89 9.41 19.36
CA GLU A 103 6.93 10.11 20.12
C GLU A 103 6.37 11.36 20.81
N ARG A 104 5.66 12.21 20.06
CA ARG A 104 5.15 13.50 20.53
C ARG A 104 4.14 13.39 21.66
N LEU A 105 3.25 12.39 21.63
CA LEU A 105 2.16 12.27 22.63
C LEU A 105 2.52 11.37 23.81
N THR A 106 3.57 10.58 23.73
CA THR A 106 4.00 9.69 24.82
C THR A 106 4.14 10.40 26.18
N PRO A 107 4.70 11.63 26.29
CA PRO A 107 4.79 12.32 27.59
C PRO A 107 3.44 12.59 28.26
N PHE A 108 2.37 12.75 27.48
CA PHE A 108 1.00 12.99 27.95
C PHE A 108 0.23 11.70 28.23
N LEU A 109 0.70 10.57 27.67
CA LEU A 109 0.00 9.27 27.66
C LEU A 109 0.82 8.21 28.43
N LYS A 110 1.33 8.58 29.62
CA LYS A 110 2.25 7.72 30.40
C LYS A 110 1.65 6.36 30.75
N ASN A 111 0.36 6.30 31.04
CA ASN A 111 -0.35 5.10 31.49
C ASN A 111 -1.04 4.36 30.33
N SER A 112 -0.90 4.82 29.09
CA SER A 112 -1.49 4.16 27.93
C SER A 112 -0.60 3.03 27.44
N LYS A 113 -1.18 1.91 27.04
CA LYS A 113 -0.52 0.93 26.19
C LYS A 113 -0.31 1.53 24.80
N LYS A 114 0.92 1.61 24.34
CA LYS A 114 1.32 2.26 23.09
C LYS A 114 1.58 1.25 22.00
N ILE A 115 0.89 1.39 20.89
CA ILE A 115 0.94 0.45 19.75
C ILE A 115 1.30 1.25 18.51
N LEU A 116 2.41 0.94 17.85
CA LEU A 116 2.73 1.49 16.54
C LEU A 116 2.11 0.60 15.46
N HIS A 117 1.27 1.16 14.60
CA HIS A 117 0.77 0.45 13.41
C HIS A 117 1.66 0.79 12.21
N ILE A 118 2.56 -0.13 11.89
CA ILE A 118 3.57 0.04 10.83
C ILE A 118 2.95 -0.27 9.47
N THR A 119 2.96 0.72 8.58
CA THR A 119 2.37 0.63 7.23
C THR A 119 3.42 0.65 6.10
N GLY A 120 4.70 0.65 6.43
CA GLY A 120 5.80 0.72 5.47
C GLY A 120 7.11 0.22 6.06
N ALA A 121 8.12 0.06 5.22
CA ALA A 121 9.48 -0.17 5.69
C ALA A 121 9.98 1.01 6.56
N HIS A 122 10.95 0.77 7.42
CA HIS A 122 11.49 1.81 8.28
C HIS A 122 12.01 3.00 7.46
N TRP A 123 11.72 4.21 7.89
CA TRP A 123 12.02 5.45 7.16
C TRP A 123 13.48 5.55 6.68
N LYS A 124 14.43 5.08 7.49
CA LYS A 124 15.84 5.11 7.14
C LYS A 124 16.14 4.20 5.94
N PHE A 125 15.56 3.01 5.92
CA PHE A 125 15.67 2.11 4.78
C PHE A 125 15.03 2.74 3.54
N GLN A 126 13.76 3.16 3.64
CA GLN A 126 13.01 3.73 2.52
C GLN A 126 13.71 4.93 1.90
N ASN A 127 14.17 5.88 2.73
CA ASN A 127 14.85 7.09 2.24
C ASN A 127 16.18 6.76 1.57
N THR A 128 16.93 5.81 2.13
CA THR A 128 18.21 5.35 1.53
C THR A 128 17.96 4.64 0.19
N ALA A 129 16.95 3.75 0.14
CA ALA A 129 16.61 3.01 -1.07
C ALA A 129 16.17 3.93 -2.22
N GLU A 130 15.28 4.91 -1.94
CA GLU A 130 14.86 5.88 -2.95
C GLU A 130 16.03 6.76 -3.41
N THR A 131 16.87 7.25 -2.48
CA THR A 131 18.04 8.06 -2.82
C THR A 131 19.00 7.28 -3.71
N LYS A 132 19.27 6.02 -3.39
CA LYS A 132 20.10 5.15 -4.22
C LYS A 132 19.49 4.97 -5.61
N ARG A 133 18.20 4.66 -5.72
CA ARG A 133 17.50 4.48 -7.01
C ARG A 133 17.57 5.73 -7.88
N LEU A 134 17.39 6.92 -7.31
CA LEU A 134 17.52 8.19 -8.01
C LEU A 134 18.97 8.45 -8.47
N SER A 135 19.97 8.08 -7.66
CA SER A 135 21.38 8.16 -8.05
C SER A 135 21.73 7.21 -9.19
N ASP A 136 21.22 5.97 -9.13
CA ASP A 136 21.42 4.96 -10.17
C ASP A 136 20.78 5.41 -11.50
N LEU A 137 19.56 5.99 -11.44
CA LEU A 137 18.89 6.59 -12.60
C LEU A 137 19.73 7.73 -13.20
N LYS A 138 20.24 8.63 -12.35
CA LYS A 138 21.11 9.72 -12.81
C LYS A 138 22.35 9.19 -13.52
N SER A 139 22.96 8.13 -13.01
CA SER A 139 24.13 7.50 -13.63
C SER A 139 23.81 6.85 -14.97
N ARG A 140 22.64 6.23 -15.12
CA ARG A 140 22.19 5.58 -16.36
C ARG A 140 21.73 6.56 -17.44
N ARG A 141 21.00 7.62 -17.04
CA ARG A 141 20.24 8.48 -17.97
C ARG A 141 20.69 9.95 -17.96
N GLY A 142 21.52 10.36 -17.00
CA GLY A 142 21.95 11.75 -16.84
C GLY A 142 20.91 12.69 -16.20
N PHE A 143 19.69 12.23 -15.89
CA PHE A 143 18.63 13.06 -15.31
C PHE A 143 18.71 13.07 -13.78
N SER A 144 18.56 14.25 -13.18
CA SER A 144 18.40 14.41 -11.73
C SER A 144 16.92 14.64 -11.40
N LEU A 145 16.25 13.63 -10.87
CA LEU A 145 14.82 13.69 -10.49
C LEU A 145 14.65 13.93 -9.00
N LYS A 146 13.49 14.46 -8.62
CA LYS A 146 13.16 14.74 -7.21
C LYS A 146 12.68 13.48 -6.49
N PRO A 147 13.06 13.27 -5.23
CA PRO A 147 12.46 12.22 -4.41
C PRO A 147 10.97 12.51 -4.18
N ARG A 148 10.15 11.45 -4.17
CA ARG A 148 8.68 11.54 -4.03
C ARG A 148 8.15 10.77 -2.83
N ARG A 149 8.93 9.85 -2.29
CA ARG A 149 8.51 8.93 -1.23
C ARG A 149 9.37 9.01 0.03
N GLN A 150 10.12 10.10 0.19
CA GLN A 150 10.87 10.35 1.43
C GLN A 150 9.92 10.48 2.61
N VAL A 151 10.24 9.78 3.68
CA VAL A 151 9.49 9.80 4.95
C VAL A 151 10.24 10.65 5.97
N THR A 152 9.53 11.55 6.64
CA THR A 152 10.13 12.33 7.73
C THR A 152 10.65 11.38 8.81
N PRO A 153 11.92 11.54 9.25
CA PRO A 153 12.46 10.71 10.33
C PRO A 153 11.60 10.74 11.59
N CYS A 154 11.32 9.57 12.14
CA CYS A 154 10.62 9.45 13.42
C CYS A 154 11.09 8.19 14.16
N ASN A 155 11.07 8.25 15.48
CA ASN A 155 11.48 7.15 16.36
C ASN A 155 10.27 6.47 17.03
N GLY A 156 9.10 6.53 16.41
CA GLY A 156 7.85 6.02 16.99
C GLY A 156 7.95 4.61 17.56
N ILE A 157 8.70 3.73 16.91
CA ILE A 157 8.88 2.33 17.37
C ILE A 157 9.59 2.24 18.74
N GLU A 158 10.48 3.15 19.08
CA GLU A 158 11.19 3.14 20.35
C GLU A 158 10.26 3.47 21.53
N TYR A 159 9.24 4.31 21.28
CA TYR A 159 8.25 4.72 22.27
C TYR A 159 7.06 3.76 22.38
N ALA A 160 6.88 2.87 21.40
CA ALA A 160 5.82 1.89 21.41
C ALA A 160 6.15 0.71 22.36
N ASP A 161 5.12 0.08 22.94
CA ASP A 161 5.27 -1.15 23.72
C ASP A 161 5.33 -2.38 22.81
N CYS A 162 4.62 -2.33 21.68
CA CYS A 162 4.63 -3.31 20.60
C CYS A 162 4.15 -2.66 19.32
N ALA A 163 4.18 -3.40 18.21
CA ALA A 163 3.68 -2.89 16.94
C ALA A 163 2.87 -3.94 16.17
N THR A 164 1.86 -3.50 15.41
CA THR A 164 1.33 -4.25 14.27
C THR A 164 2.07 -3.83 13.01
N ILE A 165 2.23 -4.73 12.04
CA ILE A 165 3.02 -4.46 10.84
C ILE A 165 2.37 -5.06 9.59
N LEU A 166 2.20 -4.21 8.56
CA LEU A 166 1.82 -4.62 7.21
C LEU A 166 3.09 -4.93 6.42
N GLY A 167 3.20 -6.13 5.90
CA GLY A 167 4.37 -6.54 5.11
C GLY A 167 4.88 -7.92 5.47
N ASN A 168 5.74 -8.43 4.61
CA ASN A 168 6.39 -9.72 4.79
C ASN A 168 7.66 -9.62 5.66
N LYS A 169 8.48 -10.67 5.63
CA LYS A 169 9.74 -10.73 6.39
C LYS A 169 10.69 -9.56 6.08
N PHE A 170 10.74 -9.08 4.83
CA PHE A 170 11.54 -7.91 4.46
C PHE A 170 11.16 -6.69 5.29
N THR A 171 9.87 -6.34 5.32
CA THR A 171 9.40 -5.16 6.07
C THR A 171 9.73 -5.28 7.56
N GLN A 172 9.51 -6.48 8.14
CA GLN A 172 9.83 -6.76 9.53
C GLN A 172 11.33 -6.58 9.83
N ASP A 173 12.21 -7.03 8.94
CA ASP A 173 13.66 -6.92 9.10
C ASP A 173 14.16 -5.48 9.13
N THR A 174 13.47 -4.55 8.46
CA THR A 174 13.81 -3.13 8.56
C THR A 174 13.63 -2.55 9.96
N TYR A 175 12.87 -3.23 10.84
CA TYR A 175 12.62 -2.88 12.25
C TYR A 175 13.33 -3.79 13.25
N ALA A 176 14.16 -4.72 12.82
CA ALA A 176 14.82 -5.71 13.70
C ALA A 176 15.69 -5.07 14.81
N PHE A 177 16.18 -3.85 14.61
CA PHE A 177 16.94 -3.08 15.60
C PHE A 177 16.16 -2.75 16.87
N SER A 178 14.85 -2.64 16.80
CA SER A 178 13.99 -2.17 17.90
C SER A 178 13.76 -3.22 18.99
N LYS A 179 13.95 -4.51 18.70
CA LYS A 179 13.65 -5.64 19.58
C LYS A 179 12.20 -5.67 20.09
N LYS A 180 11.28 -4.88 19.50
CA LYS A 180 9.87 -4.87 19.88
C LYS A 180 9.16 -6.06 19.26
N VAL A 181 8.11 -6.54 19.94
CA VAL A 181 7.25 -7.58 19.37
C VAL A 181 6.44 -6.97 18.22
N LEU A 182 6.58 -7.55 17.04
CA LEU A 182 5.84 -7.18 15.84
C LEU A 182 4.74 -8.23 15.59
N TYR A 183 3.53 -7.77 15.39
CA TYR A 183 2.36 -8.61 15.05
C TYR A 183 2.01 -8.39 13.58
N PRO A 184 2.31 -9.35 12.70
CA PRO A 184 1.95 -9.26 11.28
C PRO A 184 0.44 -9.17 11.10
N ILE A 185 0.03 -8.27 10.22
CA ILE A 185 -1.36 -8.07 9.75
C ILE A 185 -1.32 -8.08 8.24
N HIS A 186 -2.21 -8.84 7.60
CA HIS A 186 -2.31 -8.83 6.15
C HIS A 186 -3.02 -7.55 5.66
N LEU A 187 -2.45 -6.90 4.66
CA LEU A 187 -3.09 -5.75 4.01
C LEU A 187 -4.40 -6.20 3.35
N SER A 188 -5.47 -5.43 3.55
CA SER A 188 -6.74 -5.68 2.89
C SER A 188 -6.73 -5.20 1.43
N THR A 189 -7.71 -5.65 0.65
CA THR A 189 -7.97 -5.11 -0.68
C THR A 189 -9.17 -4.18 -0.71
N SER A 190 -9.16 -3.24 -1.66
CA SER A 190 -10.31 -2.36 -1.90
C SER A 190 -11.41 -3.06 -2.72
N LEU A 191 -11.01 -3.91 -3.67
CA LEU A 191 -11.90 -4.58 -4.61
C LEU A 191 -11.51 -6.04 -4.76
N LEU A 192 -12.51 -6.89 -4.94
CA LEU A 192 -12.37 -8.30 -5.24
C LEU A 192 -12.79 -8.54 -6.69
N PHE A 193 -11.92 -9.17 -7.47
CA PHE A 193 -12.23 -9.57 -8.85
C PHE A 193 -12.54 -11.06 -8.92
N PRO A 194 -13.50 -11.50 -9.76
CA PRO A 194 -13.64 -12.92 -10.06
C PRO A 194 -12.37 -13.43 -10.75
N HIS A 195 -12.11 -14.71 -10.68
CA HIS A 195 -11.09 -15.31 -11.53
C HIS A 195 -11.58 -15.29 -12.99
N TYR A 196 -10.84 -14.58 -13.84
CA TYR A 196 -11.18 -14.47 -15.26
C TYR A 196 -10.50 -15.59 -16.04
N GLU A 197 -11.27 -16.24 -16.92
CA GLU A 197 -10.69 -17.10 -17.96
C GLU A 197 -9.90 -16.25 -18.96
N LYS A 198 -8.62 -16.55 -19.12
CA LYS A 198 -7.70 -15.81 -19.99
C LYS A 198 -7.13 -16.72 -21.10
N ASP A 199 -7.02 -16.19 -22.31
CA ASP A 199 -6.34 -16.86 -23.42
C ASP A 199 -4.83 -16.55 -23.36
N PHE A 200 -4.11 -17.33 -22.57
CA PHE A 200 -2.67 -17.15 -22.37
C PHE A 200 -1.84 -17.33 -23.65
N THR A 201 -2.39 -17.93 -24.70
CA THR A 201 -1.69 -18.01 -25.99
C THR A 201 -1.56 -16.65 -26.68
N LYS A 202 -2.47 -15.72 -26.36
CA LYS A 202 -2.50 -14.37 -26.93
C LYS A 202 -1.89 -13.30 -26.03
N ILE A 203 -1.90 -13.53 -24.71
CA ILE A 203 -1.53 -12.48 -23.74
C ILE A 203 -0.20 -12.72 -23.02
N ASN A 204 0.48 -13.84 -23.28
CA ASN A 204 1.73 -14.23 -22.59
C ASN A 204 2.88 -13.21 -22.72
N LYS A 205 2.77 -12.24 -23.62
CA LYS A 205 3.73 -11.14 -23.82
C LYS A 205 3.20 -9.77 -23.38
N ASN A 206 2.02 -9.71 -22.74
CA ASN A 206 1.39 -8.47 -22.31
C ASN A 206 1.51 -8.30 -20.80
N TYR A 207 2.09 -7.21 -20.37
CA TYR A 207 2.38 -6.92 -18.97
C TYR A 207 1.78 -5.59 -18.52
N LEU A 208 1.55 -5.46 -17.23
CA LEU A 208 1.04 -4.26 -16.58
C LEU A 208 2.08 -3.73 -15.58
N TRP A 209 2.26 -2.43 -15.55
CA TRP A 209 2.75 -1.71 -14.37
C TRP A 209 1.60 -0.88 -13.81
N LEU A 210 1.31 -1.02 -12.50
CA LEU A 210 0.27 -0.29 -11.79
C LEU A 210 0.86 0.40 -10.57
N GLY A 211 0.75 1.73 -10.48
CA GLY A 211 1.27 2.47 -9.34
C GLY A 211 0.59 3.82 -9.12
N SER A 212 0.74 4.34 -7.90
CA SER A 212 0.48 5.74 -7.57
C SER A 212 1.75 6.57 -7.76
N THR A 213 1.80 7.80 -7.25
CA THR A 213 2.99 8.67 -7.27
C THR A 213 4.23 7.98 -6.67
N GLY A 214 5.41 8.39 -7.11
CA GLY A 214 6.70 7.79 -6.81
C GLY A 214 7.17 6.85 -7.93
N MET A 215 7.17 7.33 -9.20
CA MET A 215 7.46 6.51 -10.38
C MET A 215 8.80 5.79 -10.26
N VAL A 216 9.87 6.51 -9.88
CA VAL A 216 11.21 5.92 -9.66
C VAL A 216 11.22 5.00 -8.45
N HIS A 217 10.61 5.41 -7.35
CA HIS A 217 10.51 4.58 -6.14
C HIS A 217 9.86 3.23 -6.43
N LYS A 218 8.80 3.22 -7.26
CA LYS A 218 8.03 2.04 -7.67
C LYS A 218 8.62 1.31 -8.89
N GLY A 219 9.76 1.76 -9.36
CA GLY A 219 10.55 1.10 -10.39
C GLY A 219 10.04 1.24 -11.81
N LEU A 220 9.16 2.21 -12.10
CA LEU A 220 8.69 2.44 -13.48
C LEU A 220 9.85 2.79 -14.42
N ASP A 221 10.87 3.48 -13.93
CA ASP A 221 12.11 3.78 -14.68
C ASP A 221 12.76 2.51 -15.22
N LEU A 222 12.95 1.50 -14.37
CA LEU A 222 13.57 0.22 -14.78
C LEU A 222 12.67 -0.55 -15.76
N VAL A 223 11.35 -0.53 -15.52
CA VAL A 223 10.39 -1.24 -16.37
C VAL A 223 10.36 -0.63 -17.78
N LEU A 224 10.33 0.70 -17.88
CA LEU A 224 10.38 1.40 -19.18
C LEU A 224 11.67 1.10 -19.94
N GLU A 225 12.82 1.15 -19.25
CA GLU A 225 14.13 0.83 -19.86
C GLU A 225 14.22 -0.66 -20.28
N ALA A 226 13.63 -1.59 -19.52
CA ALA A 226 13.55 -3.00 -19.89
C ALA A 226 12.68 -3.21 -21.14
N PHE A 227 11.48 -2.62 -21.19
CA PHE A 227 10.57 -2.79 -22.34
C PHE A 227 11.04 -2.06 -23.60
N SER A 228 11.88 -1.04 -23.47
CA SER A 228 12.56 -0.44 -24.62
C SER A 228 13.54 -1.43 -25.33
N GLN A 229 13.98 -2.47 -24.61
CA GLN A 229 14.85 -3.53 -25.14
C GLN A 229 14.04 -4.80 -25.53
N LEU A 230 12.73 -4.81 -25.30
CA LEU A 230 11.83 -5.92 -25.55
C LEU A 230 10.71 -5.55 -26.54
N PRO A 231 11.03 -5.26 -27.83
CA PRO A 231 10.05 -4.73 -28.77
C PRO A 231 8.88 -5.69 -29.08
N ASP A 232 9.04 -6.99 -28.85
CA ASP A 232 8.01 -8.02 -29.05
C ASP A 232 7.08 -8.21 -27.85
N TYR A 233 7.30 -7.45 -26.77
CA TYR A 233 6.53 -7.52 -25.53
C TYR A 233 5.79 -6.20 -25.28
N ASN A 234 4.56 -6.27 -24.81
CA ASN A 234 3.74 -5.10 -24.57
C ASN A 234 3.68 -4.74 -23.08
N LEU A 235 3.80 -3.44 -22.81
CA LEU A 235 3.64 -2.88 -21.47
C LEU A 235 2.46 -1.90 -21.45
N ILE A 236 1.58 -2.07 -20.49
CA ILE A 236 0.56 -1.07 -20.15
C ILE A 236 0.98 -0.38 -18.85
N VAL A 237 1.04 0.95 -18.86
CA VAL A 237 1.39 1.77 -17.70
C VAL A 237 0.13 2.42 -17.15
N CYS A 238 -0.26 2.06 -15.93
CA CYS A 238 -1.37 2.64 -15.19
C CYS A 238 -0.85 3.37 -13.96
N GLY A 239 -0.85 4.70 -13.99
CA GLY A 239 -0.41 5.55 -12.91
C GLY A 239 -0.39 7.03 -13.31
N PRO A 240 -0.45 7.97 -12.33
CA PRO A 240 -0.51 9.40 -12.60
C PRO A 240 0.87 9.97 -12.95
N VAL A 241 1.45 9.54 -14.09
CA VAL A 241 2.81 9.94 -14.56
C VAL A 241 2.88 11.45 -14.76
N ASP A 242 1.78 12.05 -15.22
CA ASP A 242 1.61 13.47 -15.45
C ASP A 242 1.72 14.34 -14.18
N MET A 243 1.59 13.75 -13.00
CA MET A 243 1.84 14.43 -11.72
C MET A 243 3.34 14.59 -11.39
N GLU A 244 4.22 13.86 -12.08
CA GLU A 244 5.67 13.90 -11.90
C GLU A 244 6.36 14.36 -13.20
N LYS A 245 6.21 15.67 -13.51
CA LYS A 245 6.68 16.26 -14.78
C LYS A 245 8.16 16.07 -15.08
N ASP A 246 9.00 16.01 -14.05
CA ASP A 246 10.41 15.70 -14.20
C ASP A 246 10.63 14.26 -14.69
N PHE A 247 9.88 13.30 -14.16
CA PHE A 247 9.89 11.90 -14.62
C PHE A 247 9.28 11.79 -16.03
N GLU A 248 8.11 12.36 -16.24
CA GLU A 248 7.41 12.34 -17.53
C GLU A 248 8.31 12.85 -18.67
N ASN A 249 9.00 13.98 -18.44
CA ASN A 249 9.93 14.54 -19.42
C ASN A 249 11.14 13.64 -19.66
N ALA A 250 11.71 13.03 -18.61
CA ALA A 250 12.87 12.15 -18.72
C ALA A 250 12.57 10.86 -19.49
N TYR A 251 11.33 10.39 -19.45
CA TYR A 251 10.87 9.14 -20.09
C TYR A 251 9.81 9.37 -21.18
N PHE A 252 9.73 10.59 -21.73
CA PHE A 252 8.71 10.97 -22.70
C PHE A 252 8.69 10.05 -23.94
N LYS A 253 9.87 9.65 -24.42
CA LYS A 253 9.99 8.76 -25.58
C LYS A 253 9.40 7.37 -25.28
N GLU A 254 9.75 6.79 -24.15
CA GLU A 254 9.29 5.48 -23.74
C GLU A 254 7.76 5.50 -23.46
N LEU A 255 7.27 6.52 -22.76
CA LEU A 255 5.87 6.63 -22.37
C LEU A 255 4.92 6.88 -23.53
N TYR A 256 5.34 7.62 -24.57
CA TYR A 256 4.41 8.15 -25.56
C TYR A 256 4.82 7.90 -27.03
N GLN A 257 6.04 7.45 -27.29
CA GLN A 257 6.53 7.24 -28.67
C GLN A 257 6.92 5.79 -28.96
N SER A 258 7.01 4.93 -27.96
CA SER A 258 7.31 3.51 -28.14
C SER A 258 6.05 2.74 -28.55
N SER A 259 6.14 1.95 -29.62
CA SER A 259 5.00 1.22 -30.19
C SER A 259 4.46 0.11 -29.28
N ASN A 260 5.30 -0.40 -28.37
CA ASN A 260 4.99 -1.51 -27.47
C ASN A 260 4.69 -1.06 -26.01
N ILE A 261 4.69 0.24 -25.74
CA ILE A 261 4.36 0.79 -24.41
C ILE A 261 3.15 1.69 -24.54
N LYS A 262 2.10 1.40 -23.76
CA LYS A 262 0.88 2.19 -23.73
C LYS A 262 0.67 2.80 -22.35
N THR A 263 0.68 4.13 -22.25
CA THR A 263 0.43 4.86 -21.02
C THR A 263 -1.04 5.27 -20.94
N LEU A 264 -1.77 4.77 -19.92
CA LEU A 264 -3.18 5.09 -19.68
C LEU A 264 -3.37 6.22 -18.66
N GLY A 265 -2.31 6.61 -17.95
CA GLY A 265 -2.43 7.56 -16.84
C GLY A 265 -3.09 6.92 -15.60
N PHE A 266 -3.70 7.75 -14.76
CA PHE A 266 -4.44 7.25 -13.59
C PHE A 266 -5.69 6.47 -14.03
N VAL A 267 -5.82 5.24 -13.52
CA VAL A 267 -6.96 4.35 -13.79
C VAL A 267 -7.59 3.93 -12.47
N SER A 268 -8.92 4.07 -12.36
CA SER A 268 -9.65 3.52 -11.21
C SER A 268 -9.79 2.01 -11.36
N LEU A 269 -9.59 1.27 -10.27
CA LEU A 269 -9.62 -0.21 -10.27
C LEU A 269 -11.00 -0.78 -10.66
N ASP A 270 -12.07 -0.01 -10.52
CA ASP A 270 -13.44 -0.37 -10.90
C ASP A 270 -13.84 0.14 -12.31
N SER A 271 -12.90 0.77 -13.04
CA SER A 271 -13.16 1.27 -14.38
C SER A 271 -13.13 0.16 -15.43
N LYS A 272 -13.84 0.40 -16.53
CA LYS A 272 -13.80 -0.50 -17.69
C LYS A 272 -12.38 -0.66 -18.25
N ASP A 273 -11.63 0.45 -18.33
CA ASP A 273 -10.25 0.44 -18.86
C ASP A 273 -9.33 -0.46 -18.03
N PHE A 274 -9.50 -0.46 -16.69
CA PHE A 274 -8.73 -1.37 -15.84
C PHE A 274 -9.18 -2.82 -16.03
N LEU A 275 -10.48 -3.09 -16.08
CA LEU A 275 -11.02 -4.44 -16.32
C LEU A 275 -10.56 -5.01 -17.66
N ASP A 276 -10.59 -4.22 -18.71
CA ASP A 276 -10.10 -4.61 -20.03
C ASP A 276 -8.58 -4.88 -19.99
N THR A 277 -7.82 -4.08 -19.23
CA THR A 277 -6.37 -4.23 -19.06
C THR A 277 -6.03 -5.55 -18.37
N ILE A 278 -6.64 -5.84 -17.21
CA ILE A 278 -6.31 -7.05 -16.43
C ILE A 278 -6.71 -8.35 -17.14
N GLN A 279 -7.71 -8.31 -18.02
CA GLN A 279 -8.10 -9.47 -18.83
C GLN A 279 -7.13 -9.75 -19.99
N ASN A 280 -6.43 -8.72 -20.46
CA ASN A 280 -5.52 -8.79 -21.60
C ASN A 280 -4.03 -8.76 -21.21
N THR A 281 -3.70 -8.97 -19.93
CA THR A 281 -2.33 -9.04 -19.43
C THR A 281 -2.08 -10.33 -18.66
N VAL A 282 -0.86 -10.89 -18.81
CA VAL A 282 -0.43 -12.10 -18.11
C VAL A 282 0.06 -11.79 -16.71
N GLY A 283 0.79 -10.70 -16.54
CA GLY A 283 1.46 -10.41 -15.29
C GLY A 283 1.61 -8.92 -14.98
N LEU A 284 1.90 -8.65 -13.71
CA LEU A 284 2.29 -7.35 -13.20
C LEU A 284 3.80 -7.31 -13.01
N ILE A 285 4.43 -6.18 -13.36
CA ILE A 285 5.84 -5.92 -13.05
C ILE A 285 5.92 -4.75 -12.08
N TYR A 286 6.49 -4.99 -10.89
CA TYR A 286 6.53 -3.98 -9.83
C TYR A 286 7.83 -4.05 -9.01
N PRO A 287 8.96 -3.53 -9.57
CA PRO A 287 10.27 -3.57 -8.91
C PRO A 287 10.46 -2.37 -7.96
N SER A 288 9.56 -2.18 -7.00
CA SER A 288 9.65 -1.10 -6.01
C SER A 288 10.90 -1.24 -5.16
N CYS A 289 11.50 -0.11 -4.76
CA CYS A 289 12.69 -0.14 -3.90
C CYS A 289 12.35 -0.19 -2.40
N SER A 290 11.10 0.06 -2.02
CA SER A 290 10.64 -0.03 -0.62
C SER A 290 9.13 0.11 -0.53
N GLU A 291 8.47 -0.81 0.18
CA GLU A 291 7.05 -0.72 0.54
C GLU A 291 6.85 -1.30 1.96
N GLY A 292 5.63 -1.23 2.46
CA GLY A 292 5.17 -2.12 3.53
C GLY A 292 4.65 -3.40 2.91
N GLN A 293 3.44 -3.31 2.36
CA GLN A 293 2.84 -4.33 1.50
C GLN A 293 2.19 -3.61 0.32
N ALA A 294 2.68 -3.88 -0.90
CA ALA A 294 2.29 -3.13 -2.08
C ALA A 294 0.84 -3.43 -2.51
N GLY A 295 -0.08 -2.50 -2.23
CA GLY A 295 -1.50 -2.64 -2.57
C GLY A 295 -1.77 -2.80 -4.07
N SER A 296 -0.93 -2.23 -4.94
CA SER A 296 -1.02 -2.43 -6.39
C SER A 296 -0.76 -3.88 -6.79
N VAL A 297 0.23 -4.52 -6.16
CA VAL A 297 0.54 -5.95 -6.38
C VAL A 297 -0.65 -6.80 -5.94
N ILE A 298 -1.15 -6.59 -4.73
CA ILE A 298 -2.29 -7.33 -4.17
C ILE A 298 -3.54 -7.18 -5.05
N SER A 299 -3.85 -5.96 -5.50
CA SER A 299 -4.99 -5.71 -6.39
C SER A 299 -4.88 -6.46 -7.72
N CYS A 300 -3.66 -6.52 -8.29
CA CYS A 300 -3.40 -7.26 -9.51
C CYS A 300 -3.44 -8.78 -9.30
N MET A 301 -2.96 -9.28 -8.16
CA MET A 301 -3.09 -10.69 -7.79
C MET A 301 -4.56 -11.10 -7.65
N HIS A 302 -5.42 -10.25 -7.05
CA HIS A 302 -6.86 -10.48 -7.02
C HIS A 302 -7.51 -10.55 -8.41
N ALA A 303 -6.88 -9.99 -9.43
CA ALA A 303 -7.27 -10.10 -10.83
C ALA A 303 -6.60 -11.27 -11.57
N GLY A 304 -5.85 -12.12 -10.88
CA GLY A 304 -5.15 -13.27 -11.45
C GLY A 304 -3.96 -12.89 -12.32
N LEU A 305 -3.32 -11.72 -12.08
CA LEU A 305 -2.05 -11.41 -12.73
C LEU A 305 -0.90 -12.09 -11.98
N ILE A 306 0.04 -12.62 -12.75
CA ILE A 306 1.25 -13.26 -12.19
C ILE A 306 2.23 -12.15 -11.80
N PRO A 307 2.63 -12.04 -10.51
CA PRO A 307 3.52 -10.97 -10.08
C PRO A 307 4.99 -11.24 -10.44
N ILE A 308 5.65 -10.26 -11.05
CA ILE A 308 7.10 -10.12 -11.18
C ILE A 308 7.48 -8.92 -10.34
N ILE A 309 8.01 -9.13 -9.14
CA ILE A 309 8.15 -8.07 -8.14
C ILE A 309 9.49 -8.15 -7.41
N SER A 310 9.90 -7.02 -6.84
CA SER A 310 11.02 -6.99 -5.90
C SER A 310 10.63 -7.59 -4.55
N TYR A 311 11.60 -8.08 -3.79
CA TYR A 311 11.40 -8.50 -2.40
C TYR A 311 10.94 -7.33 -1.52
N GLU A 312 11.42 -6.11 -1.85
CA GLU A 312 11.09 -4.84 -1.20
C GLU A 312 9.64 -4.38 -1.46
N SER A 313 8.88 -5.06 -2.31
CA SER A 313 7.44 -4.83 -2.46
C SER A 313 6.63 -5.29 -1.24
N GLY A 314 7.22 -6.11 -0.36
CA GLY A 314 6.62 -6.60 0.88
C GLY A 314 5.51 -7.64 0.67
N VAL A 315 5.42 -8.24 -0.53
CA VAL A 315 4.45 -9.27 -0.89
C VAL A 315 5.18 -10.56 -1.24
N ASP A 316 4.66 -11.69 -0.77
CA ASP A 316 5.22 -13.00 -1.08
C ASP A 316 4.60 -13.56 -2.38
N THR A 317 5.44 -14.16 -3.21
CA THR A 317 5.04 -14.68 -4.53
C THR A 317 4.88 -16.20 -4.56
N GLY A 318 5.33 -16.89 -3.52
CA GLY A 318 5.32 -18.37 -3.49
C GLY A 318 5.90 -18.99 -4.76
N ASP A 319 5.22 -20.01 -5.27
CA ASP A 319 5.55 -20.71 -6.53
C ASP A 319 4.73 -20.18 -7.74
N PHE A 320 3.93 -19.13 -7.52
CA PHE A 320 3.03 -18.58 -8.55
C PHE A 320 3.51 -17.26 -9.16
N GLY A 321 4.61 -16.71 -8.69
CA GLY A 321 5.16 -15.46 -9.18
C GLY A 321 6.68 -15.50 -9.27
N CYS A 322 7.28 -14.35 -9.54
CA CYS A 322 8.72 -14.18 -9.62
C CYS A 322 9.14 -13.06 -8.68
N THR A 323 9.93 -13.39 -7.66
CA THR A 323 10.68 -12.38 -6.90
C THR A 323 12.00 -12.14 -7.61
N LEU A 324 12.23 -10.91 -8.07
CA LEU A 324 13.45 -10.50 -8.75
C LEU A 324 14.64 -10.70 -7.81
N SER A 325 15.72 -11.31 -8.33
CA SER A 325 16.97 -11.49 -7.58
C SER A 325 17.63 -10.15 -7.26
N GLU A 326 17.48 -9.20 -8.17
CA GLU A 326 17.98 -7.83 -8.07
C GLU A 326 17.00 -6.86 -8.75
N ASN A 327 16.97 -5.62 -8.28
CA ASN A 327 16.18 -4.55 -8.88
C ASN A 327 16.95 -3.90 -10.05
N THR A 328 17.19 -4.66 -11.11
CA THR A 328 17.93 -4.24 -12.32
C THR A 328 17.08 -4.44 -13.58
N ILE A 329 17.46 -3.76 -14.65
CA ILE A 329 16.84 -3.88 -15.97
C ILE A 329 16.98 -5.32 -16.48
N ASP A 330 18.18 -5.90 -16.36
CA ASP A 330 18.46 -7.26 -16.86
C ASP A 330 17.64 -8.31 -16.13
N ALA A 331 17.53 -8.23 -14.82
CA ALA A 331 16.68 -9.14 -14.04
C ALA A 331 15.19 -9.05 -14.44
N ILE A 332 14.69 -7.84 -14.77
CA ILE A 332 13.32 -7.67 -15.29
C ILE A 332 13.19 -8.33 -16.67
N ILE A 333 14.15 -8.12 -17.57
CA ILE A 333 14.16 -8.72 -18.91
C ILE A 333 14.14 -10.24 -18.82
N GLU A 334 15.02 -10.82 -18.02
CA GLU A 334 15.09 -12.27 -17.80
C GLU A 334 13.78 -12.84 -17.24
N ALA A 335 13.20 -12.18 -16.24
CA ALA A 335 11.94 -12.61 -15.64
C ALA A 335 10.77 -12.55 -16.64
N VAL A 336 10.68 -11.48 -17.44
CA VAL A 336 9.65 -11.31 -18.48
C VAL A 336 9.77 -12.38 -19.55
N ILE A 337 10.98 -12.64 -20.05
CA ILE A 337 11.22 -13.68 -21.08
C ILE A 337 10.91 -15.04 -20.50
N SER A 338 11.43 -15.37 -19.32
CA SER A 338 11.20 -16.66 -18.66
C SER A 338 9.70 -16.93 -18.45
N LEU A 339 8.94 -15.95 -17.95
CA LEU A 339 7.50 -16.12 -17.73
C LEU A 339 6.77 -16.33 -19.05
N SER A 340 7.08 -15.56 -20.10
CA SER A 340 6.40 -15.64 -21.38
C SER A 340 6.62 -16.96 -22.13
N GLN A 341 7.73 -17.66 -21.85
CA GLN A 341 8.09 -18.94 -22.47
C GLN A 341 7.45 -20.15 -21.75
N LYS A 342 6.79 -19.94 -20.61
CA LYS A 342 6.13 -21.04 -19.90
C LYS A 342 4.97 -21.61 -20.71
N PRO A 343 4.71 -22.92 -20.58
CA PRO A 343 3.52 -23.53 -21.18
C PRO A 343 2.24 -22.83 -20.73
N THR A 344 1.27 -22.72 -21.63
CA THR A 344 -0.04 -22.08 -21.38
C THR A 344 -0.71 -22.61 -20.11
N GLU A 345 -0.62 -23.93 -19.89
CA GLU A 345 -1.21 -24.55 -18.70
C GLU A 345 -0.49 -24.14 -17.42
N GLU A 346 0.83 -23.99 -17.44
CA GLU A 346 1.58 -23.50 -16.30
C GLU A 346 1.20 -22.04 -15.96
N LEU A 347 1.07 -21.18 -16.98
CA LEU A 347 0.60 -19.80 -16.81
C LEU A 347 -0.81 -19.75 -16.21
N ARG A 348 -1.71 -20.66 -16.62
CA ARG A 348 -3.06 -20.76 -16.06
C ARG A 348 -3.02 -21.13 -14.58
N ILE A 349 -2.22 -22.11 -14.21
CA ILE A 349 -2.03 -22.55 -12.82
C ILE A 349 -1.43 -21.43 -11.98
N MET A 350 -0.40 -20.74 -12.45
CA MET A 350 0.21 -19.61 -11.75
C MET A 350 -0.77 -18.47 -11.54
N SER A 351 -1.55 -18.12 -12.57
CA SER A 351 -2.60 -17.09 -12.50
C SER A 351 -3.67 -17.44 -11.45
N TYR A 352 -4.14 -18.69 -11.45
CA TYR A 352 -5.11 -19.17 -10.47
C TYR A 352 -4.55 -19.15 -9.04
N LYS A 353 -3.32 -19.62 -8.85
CA LYS A 353 -2.65 -19.59 -7.53
C LYS A 353 -2.44 -18.17 -7.02
N SER A 354 -2.04 -17.22 -7.88
CA SER A 354 -1.93 -15.81 -7.55
C SER A 354 -3.26 -15.24 -7.05
N TRP A 355 -4.34 -15.50 -7.80
CA TRP A 355 -5.69 -15.10 -7.42
C TRP A 355 -6.15 -15.74 -6.10
N SER A 356 -5.94 -17.05 -5.95
CA SER A 356 -6.35 -17.81 -4.77
C SER A 356 -5.61 -17.34 -3.51
N TYR A 357 -4.30 -17.10 -3.61
CA TYR A 357 -3.48 -16.58 -2.53
C TYR A 357 -3.98 -15.21 -2.06
N ALA A 358 -4.25 -14.28 -3.00
CA ALA A 358 -4.78 -12.98 -2.66
C ALA A 358 -6.17 -13.08 -1.99
N ARG A 359 -7.01 -14.01 -2.43
CA ARG A 359 -8.33 -14.29 -1.84
C ARG A 359 -8.25 -14.89 -0.46
N GLU A 360 -7.22 -15.64 -0.15
CA GLU A 360 -7.02 -16.25 1.16
C GLU A 360 -6.44 -15.25 2.18
N TYR A 361 -5.41 -14.49 1.77
CA TYR A 361 -4.61 -13.71 2.71
C TYR A 361 -4.85 -12.19 2.67
N HIS A 362 -5.38 -11.64 1.57
CA HIS A 362 -5.48 -10.20 1.37
C HIS A 362 -6.92 -9.72 1.21
N THR A 363 -7.79 -10.11 2.13
CA THR A 363 -9.18 -9.68 2.18
C THR A 363 -9.46 -8.81 3.39
N ARG A 364 -10.62 -8.15 3.40
CA ARG A 364 -11.10 -7.39 4.56
C ARG A 364 -11.34 -8.29 5.76
N GLU A 365 -11.85 -9.48 5.51
CA GLU A 365 -12.10 -10.51 6.52
C GLU A 365 -10.81 -10.97 7.19
N MET A 366 -9.74 -11.19 6.41
CA MET A 366 -8.45 -11.58 6.96
C MET A 366 -7.83 -10.44 7.78
N PHE A 367 -7.86 -9.20 7.28
CA PHE A 367 -7.41 -8.03 8.06
C PHE A 367 -8.16 -7.93 9.39
N SER A 368 -9.52 -8.03 9.36
CA SER A 368 -10.33 -7.97 10.58
C SER A 368 -9.94 -9.05 11.57
N LYS A 369 -9.77 -10.28 11.09
CA LYS A 369 -9.37 -11.43 11.92
C LYS A 369 -8.00 -11.19 12.55
N ASP A 370 -6.98 -10.86 11.76
CA ASP A 370 -5.63 -10.64 12.27
C ASP A 370 -5.60 -9.52 13.33
N TYR A 371 -6.34 -8.43 13.04
CA TYR A 371 -6.37 -7.28 13.95
C TYR A 371 -7.17 -7.59 15.22
N GLU A 372 -8.25 -8.37 15.14
CA GLU A 372 -9.03 -8.83 16.29
C GLU A 372 -8.21 -9.79 17.16
N ASP A 373 -7.53 -10.79 16.56
CA ASP A 373 -6.60 -11.71 17.24
C ASP A 373 -5.47 -10.92 17.96
N PHE A 374 -4.99 -9.85 17.36
CA PHE A 374 -4.01 -8.97 17.99
C PHE A 374 -4.61 -8.25 19.19
N VAL A 375 -5.80 -7.65 19.06
CA VAL A 375 -6.48 -6.93 20.16
C VAL A 375 -6.73 -7.85 21.35
N GLU A 376 -7.22 -9.06 21.12
CA GLU A 376 -7.41 -10.06 22.16
C GLU A 376 -6.12 -10.42 22.89
N LYS A 377 -5.01 -10.61 22.15
CA LYS A 377 -3.69 -10.87 22.75
C LYS A 377 -3.21 -9.72 23.64
N ILE A 378 -3.51 -8.47 23.27
CA ILE A 378 -3.15 -7.30 24.07
C ILE A 378 -4.00 -7.21 25.33
N LEU A 379 -5.30 -7.46 25.23
CA LEU A 379 -6.22 -7.40 26.36
C LEU A 379 -5.93 -8.51 27.39
N ASN A 380 -5.74 -9.75 26.95
CA ASN A 380 -5.42 -10.88 27.82
C ASN A 380 -4.10 -10.71 28.59
N LYS A 381 -3.11 -10.03 27.98
CA LYS A 381 -1.84 -9.69 28.67
C LYS A 381 -2.01 -8.57 29.70
N THR A 382 -3.03 -7.75 29.58
CA THR A 382 -3.29 -6.62 30.50
C THR A 382 -4.05 -7.06 31.75
N GLU A 383 -4.79 -8.18 31.70
CA GLU A 383 -5.53 -8.75 32.83
C GLU A 383 -4.64 -9.66 33.72
N SER A 384 -3.40 -9.92 33.31
CA SER A 384 -2.43 -10.78 34.03
C SER A 384 -1.50 -9.97 34.96
N PHE A 385 -1.77 -8.70 35.18
CA PHE A 385 -1.10 -7.79 36.09
C PHE A 385 -2.14 -7.13 37.02
#